data_86356e02b57d76a9b49491477f2899b2
#
_entry.id   86356e02b57d76a9b49491477f2899b2
#
_cell.length_a   1.000
_cell.length_b   1.000
_cell.length_c   1.000
_cell.angle_alpha   90.00
_cell.angle_beta   90.00
_cell.angle_gamma   90.00
#
_symmetry.space_group_name_H-M   'P 1'
#
loop_
_entity.id
_entity.type
_entity.pdbx_description
1 polymer ?
#
loop_
_entity_poly.entity_id
_entity_poly.type
_entity_poly.pdbx_seq_one_letter_code
_entity_poly.pdbx_strand_id
1 'polypeptide(L)'
;MKPSDIRKTINDAGMQCPSCHFGSAEFEDDKIDASIQFAKDMGLSQMICSTFWLPKTATLKDYQDSTEKLNKAAEKIKAAGMQTGFHNHEFEFAMLEGELIYDALIKAFNPSLVKMQFQTEVINLGYKAADYFKKYPGRFISSHLSDWTADKKEVTIGQGVIDWKEFFKAVKIGGVKNFFVEMELKNLKDSVTYIHTI
;
A
#
# COMPACT_ATOMS: atom_id res chain seq x y z
N MET A 1 8.05 23.86 0.40
CA MET A 1 9.14 23.29 1.22
C MET A 1 9.94 22.36 0.33
N LYS A 2 11.27 22.36 0.41
CA LYS A 2 12.09 21.42 -0.38
C LYS A 2 12.03 20.03 0.24
N PRO A 3 12.13 18.95 -0.55
CA PRO A 3 12.13 17.56 -0.01
C PRO A 3 13.19 17.34 1.07
N SER A 4 14.38 17.89 0.88
CA SER A 4 15.47 17.86 1.87
C SER A 4 15.12 18.49 3.22
N ASP A 5 14.31 19.56 3.20
CA ASP A 5 13.88 20.23 4.44
C ASP A 5 12.85 19.39 5.18
N ILE A 6 11.93 18.75 4.44
CA ILE A 6 10.95 17.80 5.00
C ILE A 6 11.69 16.62 5.63
N ARG A 7 12.64 16.01 4.90
CA ARG A 7 13.48 14.93 5.42
C ARG A 7 14.22 15.34 6.70
N LYS A 8 14.80 16.53 6.70
CA LYS A 8 15.49 17.05 7.89
C LYS A 8 14.54 17.16 9.09
N THR A 9 13.35 17.74 8.89
CA THR A 9 12.34 17.89 9.96
C THR A 9 11.94 16.52 10.56
N ILE A 10 11.71 15.50 9.70
CA ILE A 10 11.38 14.14 10.13
C ILE A 10 12.52 13.54 10.94
N ASN A 11 13.76 13.67 10.46
CA ASN A 11 14.93 13.13 11.13
C ASN A 11 15.21 13.82 12.46
N ASP A 12 15.07 15.15 12.52
CA ASP A 12 15.25 15.96 13.76
C ASP A 12 14.21 15.55 14.84
N ALA A 13 13.03 15.06 14.41
CA ALA A 13 12.03 14.49 15.31
C ALA A 13 12.30 13.02 15.70
N GLY A 14 13.44 12.43 15.31
CA GLY A 14 13.79 11.03 15.57
C GLY A 14 12.97 10.02 14.78
N MET A 15 12.26 10.47 13.73
CA MET A 15 11.41 9.62 12.88
C MET A 15 12.10 9.26 11.57
N GLN A 16 11.53 8.26 10.88
CA GLN A 16 11.92 7.85 9.54
C GLN A 16 10.70 7.86 8.62
N CYS A 17 10.93 8.20 7.34
CA CYS A 17 9.91 8.12 6.29
C CYS A 17 10.41 7.13 5.22
N PRO A 18 10.09 5.84 5.34
CA PRO A 18 10.56 4.83 4.38
C PRO A 18 9.83 4.88 3.04
N SER A 19 8.61 5.38 3.00
CA SER A 19 7.76 5.42 1.81
C SER A 19 6.88 6.66 1.77
N CYS A 20 6.39 6.96 0.56
CA CYS A 20 5.37 7.97 0.33
C CYS A 20 4.41 7.49 -0.75
N HIS A 21 3.15 7.93 -0.69
CA HIS A 21 2.18 7.76 -1.75
C HIS A 21 2.42 8.80 -2.85
N PHE A 22 2.41 8.33 -4.08
CA PHE A 22 2.45 9.11 -5.30
C PHE A 22 1.17 8.85 -6.10
N GLY A 23 0.64 9.86 -6.74
CA GLY A 23 -0.45 9.67 -7.69
C GLY A 23 0.03 8.90 -8.93
N SER A 24 -0.86 8.23 -9.65
CA SER A 24 -0.49 7.46 -10.85
C SER A 24 0.20 8.31 -11.92
N ALA A 25 -0.15 9.58 -12.02
CA ALA A 25 0.46 10.52 -12.95
C ALA A 25 1.96 10.74 -12.72
N GLU A 26 2.47 10.57 -11.49
CA GLU A 26 3.89 10.71 -11.17
C GLU A 26 4.74 9.53 -11.66
N PHE A 27 4.09 8.46 -12.16
CA PHE A 27 4.76 7.30 -12.77
C PHE A 27 4.78 7.34 -14.30
N GLU A 28 4.19 8.37 -14.94
CA GLU A 28 4.23 8.54 -16.40
C GLU A 28 5.65 8.90 -16.87
N ASP A 29 5.98 8.55 -18.13
CA ASP A 29 7.33 8.65 -18.70
C ASP A 29 7.95 10.06 -18.60
N ASP A 30 7.14 11.10 -18.69
CA ASP A 30 7.56 12.51 -18.62
C ASP A 30 7.79 13.02 -17.18
N LYS A 31 7.34 12.29 -16.15
CA LYS A 31 7.43 12.71 -14.74
C LYS A 31 8.27 11.79 -13.88
N ILE A 32 8.40 10.52 -14.24
CA ILE A 32 9.01 9.50 -13.38
C ILE A 32 10.42 9.89 -12.91
N ASP A 33 11.23 10.50 -13.74
CA ASP A 33 12.61 10.86 -13.38
C ASP A 33 12.64 11.97 -12.32
N ALA A 34 11.71 12.95 -12.38
CA ALA A 34 11.54 13.97 -11.35
C ALA A 34 11.00 13.37 -10.03
N SER A 35 10.06 12.42 -10.13
CA SER A 35 9.51 11.72 -8.97
C SER A 35 10.57 10.86 -8.25
N ILE A 36 11.44 10.19 -9.01
CA ILE A 36 12.60 9.46 -8.48
C ILE A 36 13.56 10.41 -7.77
N GLN A 37 13.85 11.58 -8.35
CA GLN A 37 14.73 12.57 -7.71
C GLN A 37 14.11 13.08 -6.41
N PHE A 38 12.81 13.40 -6.41
CA PHE A 38 12.08 13.77 -5.19
C PHE A 38 12.20 12.69 -4.10
N ALA A 39 11.97 11.42 -4.47
CA ALA A 39 12.06 10.29 -3.54
C ALA A 39 13.48 10.14 -2.94
N LYS A 40 14.52 10.33 -3.75
CA LYS A 40 15.92 10.33 -3.29
C LYS A 40 16.20 11.47 -2.31
N ASP A 41 15.75 12.68 -2.62
CA ASP A 41 15.95 13.86 -1.77
C ASP A 41 15.23 13.69 -0.41
N MET A 42 14.05 13.06 -0.42
CA MET A 42 13.31 12.65 0.77
C MET A 42 13.97 11.48 1.52
N GLY A 43 14.88 10.74 0.89
CA GLY A 43 15.49 9.54 1.47
C GLY A 43 14.56 8.34 1.53
N LEU A 44 13.59 8.25 0.63
CA LEU A 44 12.66 7.13 0.58
C LEU A 44 13.36 5.86 0.06
N SER A 45 12.93 4.73 0.56
CA SER A 45 13.29 3.40 0.04
C SER A 45 12.17 2.78 -0.81
N GLN A 46 10.98 3.37 -0.77
CA GLN A 46 9.79 2.87 -1.46
C GLN A 46 9.00 4.01 -2.07
N MET A 47 8.54 3.82 -3.30
CA MET A 47 7.58 4.71 -3.98
C MET A 47 6.27 3.93 -4.17
N ILE A 48 5.20 4.37 -3.52
CA ILE A 48 3.92 3.66 -3.54
C ILE A 48 2.94 4.40 -4.47
N CYS A 49 2.49 3.73 -5.53
CA CYS A 49 1.36 4.21 -6.31
C CYS A 49 0.10 4.07 -5.46
N SER A 50 -0.57 5.19 -5.15
CA SER A 50 -1.75 5.20 -4.27
C SER A 50 -2.93 4.45 -4.87
N THR A 51 -3.14 4.60 -6.16
CA THR A 51 -4.09 3.88 -7.01
C THR A 51 -4.03 4.46 -8.43
N PHE A 52 -4.73 3.84 -9.37
CA PHE A 52 -4.78 4.35 -10.75
C PHE A 52 -5.82 5.46 -10.99
N TRP A 53 -6.77 5.65 -10.09
CA TRP A 53 -7.86 6.64 -10.20
C TRP A 53 -8.60 6.56 -11.54
N LEU A 54 -8.86 5.34 -12.03
CA LEU A 54 -9.56 5.13 -13.29
C LEU A 54 -11.05 5.52 -13.16
N PRO A 55 -11.69 5.96 -14.26
CA PRO A 55 -13.11 6.30 -14.24
C PRO A 55 -13.96 5.05 -13.97
N LYS A 56 -15.18 5.24 -13.49
CA LYS A 56 -16.14 4.14 -13.24
C LYS A 56 -16.49 3.31 -14.49
N THR A 57 -16.20 3.84 -15.67
CA THR A 57 -16.41 3.16 -16.97
C THR A 57 -15.19 2.37 -17.42
N ALA A 58 -14.12 2.32 -16.61
CA ALA A 58 -12.91 1.59 -16.93
C ALA A 58 -13.19 0.08 -17.06
N THR A 59 -12.50 -0.54 -17.98
CA THR A 59 -12.50 -1.98 -18.26
C THR A 59 -11.32 -2.67 -17.58
N LEU A 60 -11.30 -4.00 -17.54
CA LEU A 60 -10.09 -4.73 -17.10
C LEU A 60 -8.87 -4.41 -17.98
N LYS A 61 -9.09 -4.12 -19.28
CA LYS A 61 -8.02 -3.70 -20.18
C LYS A 61 -7.37 -2.39 -19.73
N ASP A 62 -8.16 -1.40 -19.27
CA ASP A 62 -7.62 -0.13 -18.76
C ASP A 62 -6.76 -0.33 -17.50
N TYR A 63 -7.16 -1.26 -16.62
CA TYR A 63 -6.35 -1.67 -15.45
C TYR A 63 -5.06 -2.36 -15.89
N GLN A 64 -5.11 -3.25 -16.89
CA GLN A 64 -3.93 -3.92 -17.43
C GLN A 64 -2.94 -2.92 -18.04
N ASP A 65 -3.42 -1.97 -18.85
CA ASP A 65 -2.60 -0.93 -19.48
C ASP A 65 -1.92 -0.04 -18.42
N SER A 66 -2.65 0.30 -17.35
CA SER A 66 -2.09 1.04 -16.21
C SER A 66 -1.04 0.22 -15.45
N THR A 67 -1.26 -1.09 -15.34
CA THR A 67 -0.30 -2.03 -14.74
C THR A 67 1.00 -2.11 -15.55
N GLU A 68 0.91 -2.18 -16.87
CA GLU A 68 2.08 -2.20 -17.75
C GLU A 68 2.91 -0.91 -17.63
N LYS A 69 2.26 0.24 -17.55
CA LYS A 69 2.93 1.53 -17.32
C LYS A 69 3.65 1.54 -15.97
N LEU A 70 2.99 1.10 -14.90
CA LEU A 70 3.62 1.05 -13.59
C LEU A 70 4.79 0.03 -13.54
N ASN A 71 4.66 -1.13 -14.20
CA ASN A 71 5.77 -2.08 -14.35
C ASN A 71 6.99 -1.44 -15.02
N LYS A 72 6.78 -0.67 -16.11
CA LYS A 72 7.84 0.05 -16.81
C LYS A 72 8.50 1.12 -15.93
N ALA A 73 7.70 1.92 -15.21
CA ALA A 73 8.22 2.91 -14.26
C ALA A 73 9.02 2.24 -13.13
N ALA A 74 8.56 1.07 -12.67
CA ALA A 74 9.20 0.31 -11.60
C ALA A 74 10.60 -0.21 -11.97
N GLU A 75 10.91 -0.41 -13.25
CA GLU A 75 12.27 -0.72 -13.71
C GLU A 75 13.22 0.44 -13.42
N LYS A 76 12.82 1.68 -13.74
CA LYS A 76 13.60 2.90 -13.45
C LYS A 76 13.77 3.09 -11.93
N ILE A 77 12.69 2.91 -11.15
CA ILE A 77 12.72 3.03 -9.68
C ILE A 77 13.66 2.01 -9.07
N LYS A 78 13.63 0.75 -9.55
CA LYS A 78 14.55 -0.30 -9.11
C LYS A 78 16.00 0.02 -9.47
N ALA A 79 16.26 0.53 -10.67
CA ALA A 79 17.60 0.97 -11.08
C ALA A 79 18.11 2.13 -10.19
N ALA A 80 17.21 2.93 -9.64
CA ALA A 80 17.51 3.99 -8.67
C ALA A 80 17.70 3.49 -7.22
N GLY A 81 17.59 2.16 -6.98
CA GLY A 81 17.79 1.53 -5.67
C GLY A 81 16.56 1.51 -4.77
N MET A 82 15.36 1.77 -5.31
CA MET A 82 14.12 1.80 -4.54
C MET A 82 13.15 0.70 -4.97
N GLN A 83 12.15 0.42 -4.15
CA GLN A 83 11.08 -0.54 -4.41
C GLN A 83 9.79 0.18 -4.77
N THR A 84 9.12 -0.26 -5.83
CA THR A 84 7.76 0.22 -6.16
C THR A 84 6.72 -0.60 -5.41
N GLY A 85 5.68 0.09 -4.89
CA GLY A 85 4.49 -0.52 -4.33
C GLY A 85 3.21 -0.03 -5.00
N PHE A 86 2.13 -0.78 -4.84
CA PHE A 86 0.78 -0.40 -5.21
C PHE A 86 -0.14 -0.53 -3.99
N HIS A 87 -0.87 0.54 -3.67
CA HIS A 87 -1.84 0.58 -2.58
C HIS A 87 -3.25 0.35 -3.10
N ASN A 88 -4.04 -0.41 -2.37
CA ASN A 88 -5.44 -0.64 -2.68
C ASN A 88 -6.38 0.19 -1.80
N HIS A 89 -7.54 0.46 -2.37
CA HIS A 89 -8.73 0.95 -1.67
C HIS A 89 -9.86 -0.09 -1.81
N GLU A 90 -11.06 0.27 -1.40
CA GLU A 90 -12.23 -0.60 -1.50
C GLU A 90 -12.63 -0.92 -2.96
N PHE A 91 -12.44 0.02 -3.87
CA PHE A 91 -12.90 -0.16 -5.26
C PHE A 91 -12.07 -1.16 -6.07
N GLU A 92 -10.82 -1.45 -5.72
CA GLU A 92 -10.07 -2.56 -6.30
C GLU A 92 -10.63 -3.93 -5.89
N PHE A 93 -11.47 -3.96 -4.86
CA PHE A 93 -12.17 -5.19 -4.44
C PHE A 93 -13.56 -5.33 -5.05
N ALA A 94 -13.85 -4.60 -6.13
CA ALA A 94 -15.03 -4.80 -6.96
C ALA A 94 -14.82 -5.89 -8.03
N MET A 95 -15.93 -6.54 -8.41
CA MET A 95 -15.95 -7.44 -9.57
C MET A 95 -16.09 -6.64 -10.86
N LEU A 96 -15.25 -6.90 -11.83
CA LEU A 96 -15.28 -6.29 -13.16
C LEU A 96 -15.07 -7.38 -14.21
N GLU A 97 -15.99 -7.48 -15.19
CA GLU A 97 -15.92 -8.47 -16.28
C GLU A 97 -15.72 -9.92 -15.79
N GLY A 98 -16.26 -10.23 -14.59
CA GLY A 98 -16.18 -11.58 -14.00
C GLY A 98 -14.91 -11.87 -13.19
N GLU A 99 -14.00 -10.93 -13.04
CA GLU A 99 -12.79 -11.03 -12.21
C GLU A 99 -12.75 -9.97 -11.13
N LEU A 100 -12.16 -10.28 -9.97
CA LEU A 100 -11.88 -9.29 -8.93
C LEU A 100 -10.71 -8.41 -9.39
N ILE A 101 -10.91 -7.09 -9.46
CA ILE A 101 -9.89 -6.15 -9.94
C ILE A 101 -8.57 -6.34 -9.19
N TYR A 102 -8.60 -6.47 -7.86
CA TYR A 102 -7.39 -6.66 -7.06
C TYR A 102 -6.60 -7.92 -7.44
N ASP A 103 -7.31 -9.03 -7.70
CA ASP A 103 -6.66 -10.28 -8.14
C ASP A 103 -6.07 -10.15 -9.55
N ALA A 104 -6.74 -9.44 -10.45
CA ALA A 104 -6.22 -9.14 -11.77
C ALA A 104 -4.94 -8.29 -11.69
N LEU A 105 -4.94 -7.23 -10.88
CA LEU A 105 -3.78 -6.35 -10.66
C LEU A 105 -2.58 -7.11 -10.10
N ILE A 106 -2.76 -7.88 -9.02
CA ILE A 106 -1.63 -8.56 -8.37
C ILE A 106 -1.00 -9.63 -9.28
N LYS A 107 -1.78 -10.24 -10.18
CA LYS A 107 -1.29 -11.18 -11.19
C LYS A 107 -0.53 -10.47 -12.33
N ALA A 108 -1.01 -9.29 -12.75
CA ALA A 108 -0.45 -8.53 -13.86
C ALA A 108 0.82 -7.76 -13.47
N PHE A 109 0.97 -7.35 -12.22
CA PHE A 109 2.20 -6.73 -11.74
C PHE A 109 3.38 -7.71 -11.76
N ASN A 110 4.51 -7.27 -12.31
CA ASN A 110 5.76 -8.01 -12.24
C ASN A 110 6.20 -8.17 -10.77
N PRO A 111 6.25 -9.41 -10.22
CA PRO A 111 6.52 -9.64 -8.80
C PRO A 111 7.93 -9.23 -8.34
N SER A 112 8.86 -9.08 -9.29
CA SER A 112 10.23 -8.62 -8.99
C SER A 112 10.37 -7.09 -8.99
N LEU A 113 9.34 -6.36 -9.45
CA LEU A 113 9.35 -4.92 -9.61
C LEU A 113 8.32 -4.24 -8.69
N VAL A 114 7.09 -4.74 -8.65
CA VAL A 114 5.99 -4.14 -7.91
C VAL A 114 5.51 -5.06 -6.79
N LYS A 115 5.48 -4.54 -5.58
CA LYS A 115 4.91 -5.18 -4.39
C LYS A 115 3.60 -4.49 -4.03
N MET A 116 2.78 -5.16 -3.21
CA MET A 116 1.51 -4.61 -2.74
C MET A 116 1.68 -3.96 -1.37
N GLN A 117 1.00 -2.84 -1.16
CA GLN A 117 0.73 -2.29 0.16
C GLN A 117 -0.75 -2.53 0.45
N PHE A 118 -1.05 -3.35 1.44
CA PHE A 118 -2.42 -3.80 1.71
C PHE A 118 -3.13 -2.88 2.70
N GLN A 119 -4.33 -2.39 2.33
CA GLN A 119 -5.22 -1.64 3.22
C GLN A 119 -6.17 -2.59 3.93
N THR A 120 -6.14 -2.63 5.28
CA THR A 120 -6.98 -3.56 6.07
C THR A 120 -8.46 -3.18 6.10
N GLU A 121 -8.83 -1.96 5.77
CA GLU A 121 -10.22 -1.48 5.71
C GLU A 121 -11.13 -2.33 4.81
N VAL A 122 -10.56 -3.04 3.82
CA VAL A 122 -11.33 -3.96 2.97
C VAL A 122 -11.97 -5.13 3.74
N ILE A 123 -11.69 -5.25 5.04
CA ILE A 123 -12.46 -6.12 5.95
C ILE A 123 -13.95 -5.76 5.93
N ASN A 124 -14.30 -4.50 5.71
CA ASN A 124 -15.67 -4.01 5.57
C ASN A 124 -16.41 -4.60 4.36
N LEU A 125 -15.67 -5.16 3.41
CA LEU A 125 -16.18 -5.90 2.25
C LEU A 125 -16.07 -7.43 2.44
N GLY A 126 -15.56 -7.88 3.58
CA GLY A 126 -15.39 -9.29 3.91
C GLY A 126 -14.02 -9.87 3.50
N TYR A 127 -13.09 -9.06 3.02
CA TYR A 127 -11.75 -9.52 2.61
C TYR A 127 -10.75 -9.39 3.76
N LYS A 128 -10.01 -10.46 4.03
CA LYS A 128 -9.04 -10.53 5.13
C LYS A 128 -7.62 -10.44 4.60
N ALA A 129 -6.82 -9.54 5.13
CA ALA A 129 -5.41 -9.40 4.77
C ALA A 129 -4.63 -10.72 4.90
N ALA A 130 -4.87 -11.49 5.97
CA ALA A 130 -4.20 -12.76 6.23
C ALA A 130 -4.43 -13.78 5.09
N ASP A 131 -5.63 -13.81 4.48
CA ASP A 131 -5.94 -14.71 3.38
C ASP A 131 -5.15 -14.32 2.12
N TYR A 132 -5.04 -13.01 1.85
CA TYR A 132 -4.25 -12.49 0.72
C TYR A 132 -2.76 -12.73 0.91
N PHE A 133 -2.23 -12.58 2.12
CA PHE A 133 -0.83 -12.85 2.42
C PHE A 133 -0.48 -14.33 2.18
N LYS A 134 -1.39 -15.25 2.53
CA LYS A 134 -1.23 -16.68 2.27
C LYS A 134 -1.42 -17.02 0.78
N LYS A 135 -2.39 -16.38 0.11
CA LYS A 135 -2.70 -16.60 -1.31
C LYS A 135 -1.58 -16.13 -2.23
N TYR A 136 -0.90 -15.05 -1.87
CA TYR A 136 0.15 -14.41 -2.68
C TYR A 136 1.46 -14.23 -1.87
N PRO A 137 2.19 -15.31 -1.57
CA PRO A 137 3.40 -15.26 -0.74
C PRO A 137 4.46 -14.31 -1.30
N GLY A 138 5.07 -13.49 -0.43
CA GLY A 138 6.16 -12.58 -0.80
C GLY A 138 5.76 -11.41 -1.70
N ARG A 139 4.46 -11.20 -1.93
CA ARG A 139 3.98 -10.12 -2.81
C ARG A 139 3.74 -8.79 -2.09
N PHE A 140 3.81 -8.75 -0.77
CA PHE A 140 3.51 -7.56 0.03
C PHE A 140 4.77 -6.93 0.60
N ILE A 141 4.80 -5.60 0.70
CA ILE A 141 5.91 -4.85 1.29
C ILE A 141 5.49 -4.12 2.55
N SER A 142 4.26 -3.68 2.61
CA SER A 142 3.70 -2.94 3.74
C SER A 142 2.20 -3.15 3.86
N SER A 143 1.64 -2.73 4.99
CA SER A 143 0.19 -2.70 5.18
C SER A 143 -0.21 -1.45 5.95
N HIS A 144 -1.31 -0.82 5.54
CA HIS A 144 -2.03 0.16 6.33
C HIS A 144 -2.99 -0.55 7.26
N LEU A 145 -2.95 -0.17 8.53
CA LEU A 145 -3.67 -0.82 9.61
C LEU A 145 -4.78 0.08 10.15
N SER A 146 -5.99 -0.42 10.11
CA SER A 146 -7.18 0.11 10.78
C SER A 146 -8.04 -1.06 11.24
N ASP A 147 -8.91 -0.86 12.22
CA ASP A 147 -9.83 -1.89 12.70
C ASP A 147 -11.26 -1.37 12.74
N TRP A 148 -12.22 -2.25 12.53
CA TRP A 148 -13.60 -1.90 12.26
C TRP A 148 -14.54 -2.84 12.99
N THR A 149 -15.64 -2.32 13.50
CA THR A 149 -16.73 -3.14 14.03
C THR A 149 -17.52 -3.82 12.92
N ALA A 150 -18.36 -4.79 13.28
CA ALA A 150 -19.25 -5.47 12.32
C ALA A 150 -20.24 -4.50 11.62
N ASP A 151 -20.59 -3.38 12.24
CA ASP A 151 -21.40 -2.32 11.67
C ASP A 151 -20.57 -1.21 10.99
N LYS A 152 -19.31 -1.53 10.64
CA LYS A 152 -18.40 -0.70 9.84
C LYS A 152 -18.04 0.65 10.46
N LYS A 153 -17.88 0.70 11.78
CA LYS A 153 -17.35 1.87 12.48
C LYS A 153 -15.87 1.64 12.81
N GLU A 154 -15.05 2.63 12.52
CA GLU A 154 -13.63 2.58 12.91
C GLU A 154 -13.49 2.56 14.44
N VAL A 155 -12.64 1.68 14.92
CA VAL A 155 -12.33 1.52 16.34
C VAL A 155 -10.83 1.33 16.57
N THR A 156 -10.38 1.45 17.80
CA THR A 156 -9.01 1.10 18.20
C THR A 156 -8.66 -0.31 17.73
N ILE A 157 -7.47 -0.50 17.17
CA ILE A 157 -6.96 -1.80 16.73
C ILE A 157 -7.03 -2.80 17.90
N GLY A 158 -7.59 -3.97 17.63
CA GLY A 158 -7.85 -5.02 18.62
C GLY A 158 -9.25 -4.98 19.24
N GLN A 159 -10.06 -3.95 18.93
CA GLN A 159 -11.45 -3.85 19.37
C GLN A 159 -12.47 -4.13 18.28
N GLY A 160 -12.01 -4.37 17.05
CA GLY A 160 -12.82 -4.64 15.89
C GLY A 160 -12.90 -6.12 15.52
N VAL A 161 -13.19 -6.38 14.26
CA VAL A 161 -13.43 -7.75 13.74
C VAL A 161 -12.17 -8.41 13.17
N ILE A 162 -11.04 -7.71 13.09
CA ILE A 162 -9.82 -8.27 12.53
C ILE A 162 -9.13 -9.17 13.56
N ASP A 163 -8.85 -10.41 13.17
CA ASP A 163 -7.98 -11.30 13.96
C ASP A 163 -6.51 -10.90 13.74
N TRP A 164 -6.02 -10.03 14.60
CA TRP A 164 -4.65 -9.51 14.56
C TRP A 164 -3.59 -10.59 14.81
N LYS A 165 -3.91 -11.64 15.57
CA LYS A 165 -2.98 -12.76 15.76
C LYS A 165 -2.81 -13.55 14.45
N GLU A 166 -3.91 -13.79 13.74
CA GLU A 166 -3.86 -14.42 12.42
C GLU A 166 -3.16 -13.51 11.41
N PHE A 167 -3.47 -12.21 11.41
CA PHE A 167 -2.81 -11.21 10.58
C PHE A 167 -1.29 -11.27 10.73
N PHE A 168 -0.75 -11.14 11.96
CA PHE A 168 0.70 -11.12 12.19
C PHE A 168 1.37 -12.48 11.93
N LYS A 169 0.67 -13.62 12.10
CA LYS A 169 1.16 -14.92 11.64
C LYS A 169 1.34 -14.97 10.13
N ALA A 170 0.43 -14.38 9.36
CA ALA A 170 0.47 -14.38 7.91
C ALA A 170 1.45 -13.35 7.32
N VAL A 171 1.82 -12.32 8.06
CA VAL A 171 2.74 -11.25 7.67
C VAL A 171 4.05 -11.78 7.08
N LYS A 172 4.67 -12.79 7.71
CA LYS A 172 5.93 -13.39 7.24
C LYS A 172 5.75 -14.08 5.89
N ILE A 173 4.59 -14.72 5.66
CA ILE A 173 4.26 -15.39 4.40
C ILE A 173 4.08 -14.34 3.31
N GLY A 174 3.34 -13.27 3.61
CA GLY A 174 3.11 -12.16 2.68
C GLY A 174 4.35 -11.36 2.31
N GLY A 175 5.37 -11.35 3.18
CA GLY A 175 6.60 -10.57 3.00
C GLY A 175 6.51 -9.12 3.47
N VAL A 176 5.50 -8.79 4.27
CA VAL A 176 5.25 -7.43 4.81
C VAL A 176 6.39 -7.02 5.75
N LYS A 177 6.94 -5.82 5.55
CA LYS A 177 8.07 -5.28 6.31
C LYS A 177 7.72 -4.06 7.16
N ASN A 178 6.76 -3.25 6.69
CA ASN A 178 6.39 -2.00 7.34
C ASN A 178 4.88 -1.96 7.57
N PHE A 179 4.50 -1.34 8.68
CA PHE A 179 3.11 -1.12 9.06
C PHE A 179 2.88 0.37 9.28
N PHE A 180 1.74 0.86 8.80
CA PHE A 180 1.32 2.25 8.98
C PHE A 180 -0.08 2.25 9.57
N VAL A 181 -0.23 2.78 10.77
CA VAL A 181 -1.55 2.93 11.40
C VAL A 181 -2.22 4.13 10.76
N GLU A 182 -3.29 3.87 10.00
CA GLU A 182 -4.06 4.88 9.28
C GLU A 182 -5.50 4.88 9.78
N MET A 183 -5.79 5.84 10.66
CA MET A 183 -7.08 5.95 11.35
C MET A 183 -7.29 7.32 11.98
N GLU A 184 -8.48 7.54 12.52
CA GLU A 184 -8.78 8.77 13.26
C GLU A 184 -7.83 8.95 14.45
N LEU A 185 -7.38 10.20 14.67
CA LEU A 185 -6.41 10.53 15.72
C LEU A 185 -6.83 10.07 17.13
N LYS A 186 -8.14 10.05 17.40
CA LYS A 186 -8.67 9.60 18.70
C LYS A 186 -8.33 8.14 19.01
N ASN A 187 -8.22 7.29 17.98
CA ASN A 187 -7.94 5.85 18.09
C ASN A 187 -6.45 5.54 17.97
N LEU A 188 -5.64 6.47 17.46
CA LEU A 188 -4.26 6.21 17.02
C LEU A 188 -3.36 5.74 18.18
N LYS A 189 -3.35 6.46 19.30
CA LYS A 189 -2.44 6.17 20.43
C LYS A 189 -2.65 4.78 21.00
N ASP A 190 -3.89 4.43 21.27
CA ASP A 190 -4.24 3.14 21.87
C ASP A 190 -4.01 1.99 20.89
N SER A 191 -4.23 2.23 19.58
CA SER A 191 -3.95 1.27 18.52
C SER A 191 -2.45 0.96 18.42
N VAL A 192 -1.60 1.98 18.44
CA VAL A 192 -0.13 1.78 18.44
C VAL A 192 0.29 1.03 19.70
N THR A 193 -0.26 1.37 20.87
CA THR A 193 0.04 0.67 22.11
C THR A 193 -0.34 -0.81 22.02
N TYR A 194 -1.53 -1.13 21.51
CA TYR A 194 -1.98 -2.51 21.33
C TYR A 194 -1.07 -3.32 20.40
N ILE A 195 -0.67 -2.75 19.25
CA ILE A 195 0.20 -3.44 18.29
C ILE A 195 1.54 -3.86 18.94
N HIS A 196 2.06 -3.07 19.86
CA HIS A 196 3.30 -3.41 20.57
C HIS A 196 3.14 -4.55 21.60
N THR A 197 1.92 -5.01 21.86
CA THR A 197 1.64 -6.10 22.83
C THR A 197 1.46 -7.48 22.17
N ILE A 198 1.39 -7.56 20.84
CA ILE A 198 1.08 -8.78 20.08
C ILE A 198 2.21 -9.23 19.17
#